data_caec55dc0698569972571775605afbc6
#
_entry.id   caec55dc0698569972571775605afbc6
#
_cell.length_a   1.000
_cell.length_b   1.000
_cell.length_c   1.000
_cell.angle_alpha   90.00
_cell.angle_beta   90.00
_cell.angle_gamma   90.00
#
_symmetry.space_group_name_H-M   'P 1'
#
loop_
_entity.id
_entity.type
_entity.pdbx_description
1 polymer ?
#
loop_
_entity_poly.entity_id
_entity_poly.type
_entity_poly.pdbx_seq_one_letter_code
_entity_poly.pdbx_strand_id
1 'polypeptide(L)'
;MTSHEAASAWALAGGARPPRLPKGITLPTDRMLVMGILNVTPDSFSDGGRFFDPGAAFEHAVQMVEAGADLVDLGGESTRPNSQRISEDEEWERIGGTIQRLTEAGIVVSVDTLHAITARRAADAGAAIINDVSGGRWDPQMNAAVAKTSCAYVIQHYRALPGMPEESFDYGNQPIAVALRERVASQVRDALEAGVEPERIIVDPGLGFSLNNEQCWSLVASLRIFAEL
;
A
#
# COMPACT_ATOMS: atom_id res chain seq x y z
N MET A 1 -20.23 -2.47 21.78
CA MET A 1 -18.88 -2.17 22.31
C MET A 1 -18.78 -0.68 22.56
N THR A 2 -18.35 -0.30 23.73
CA THR A 2 -18.18 1.11 24.10
C THR A 2 -16.84 1.64 23.56
N SER A 3 -16.73 2.95 23.36
CA SER A 3 -15.49 3.62 22.94
C SER A 3 -14.26 3.27 23.82
N HIS A 4 -14.50 2.75 25.01
CA HIS A 4 -13.46 2.33 25.95
C HIS A 4 -12.86 0.94 25.62
N GLU A 5 -13.65 0.03 25.03
CA GLU A 5 -13.20 -1.30 24.61
C GLU A 5 -12.38 -1.23 23.31
N ALA A 6 -12.74 -0.32 22.40
CA ALA A 6 -11.94 -0.04 21.19
C ALA A 6 -10.56 0.53 21.57
N ALA A 7 -10.47 1.47 22.51
CA ALA A 7 -9.21 2.03 23.00
C ALA A 7 -8.30 0.95 23.65
N SER A 8 -8.87 -0.11 24.25
CA SER A 8 -8.09 -1.20 24.85
C SER A 8 -7.48 -2.14 23.80
N ALA A 9 -8.13 -2.36 22.67
CA ALA A 9 -7.59 -3.17 21.56
C ALA A 9 -6.36 -2.51 20.93
N TRP A 10 -6.36 -1.18 20.75
CA TRP A 10 -5.21 -0.43 20.27
C TRP A 10 -4.05 -0.36 21.26
N ALA A 11 -4.35 -0.31 22.55
CA ALA A 11 -3.31 -0.38 23.60
C ALA A 11 -2.58 -1.74 23.58
N LEU A 12 -3.27 -2.83 23.23
CA LEU A 12 -2.68 -4.15 23.04
C LEU A 12 -1.83 -4.25 21.76
N ALA A 13 -2.15 -3.45 20.72
CA ALA A 13 -1.38 -3.34 19.48
C ALA A 13 -0.14 -2.42 19.59
N GLY A 14 0.21 -1.95 20.77
CA GLY A 14 1.42 -1.15 20.98
C GLY A 14 1.24 0.35 20.80
N GLY A 15 0.00 0.85 20.80
CA GLY A 15 -0.28 2.29 20.74
C GLY A 15 -0.33 2.91 19.35
N ALA A 16 -0.20 2.12 18.29
CA ALA A 16 -0.42 2.59 16.92
C ALA A 16 -1.85 3.15 16.78
N ARG A 17 -1.98 4.31 16.15
CA ARG A 17 -3.28 4.93 15.88
C ARG A 17 -3.74 4.55 14.47
N PRO A 18 -5.06 4.39 14.24
CA PRO A 18 -5.56 4.23 12.88
C PRO A 18 -5.16 5.44 12.03
N PRO A 19 -4.80 5.22 10.75
CA PRO A 19 -4.45 6.32 9.88
C PRO A 19 -5.67 7.22 9.64
N ARG A 20 -5.41 8.51 9.45
CA ARG A 20 -6.44 9.44 8.99
C ARG A 20 -6.71 9.19 7.51
N LEU A 21 -7.95 8.81 7.21
CA LEU A 21 -8.46 8.64 5.85
C LEU A 21 -9.15 9.91 5.34
N PRO A 22 -9.43 10.01 4.03
CA PRO A 22 -10.24 11.08 3.47
C PRO A 22 -11.60 11.19 4.18
N LYS A 23 -12.14 12.42 4.21
CA LYS A 23 -13.39 12.72 4.92
C LYS A 23 -14.54 11.82 4.41
N GLY A 24 -15.25 11.19 5.33
CA GLY A 24 -16.38 10.32 5.04
C GLY A 24 -16.00 8.84 4.87
N ILE A 25 -14.71 8.52 4.82
CA ILE A 25 -14.23 7.13 4.77
C ILE A 25 -13.85 6.68 6.18
N THR A 26 -14.36 5.52 6.57
CA THR A 26 -14.04 4.89 7.86
C THR A 26 -13.77 3.41 7.67
N LEU A 27 -12.82 2.89 8.45
CA LEU A 27 -12.52 1.46 8.55
C LEU A 27 -12.73 0.99 9.99
N PRO A 28 -13.05 -0.29 10.23
CA PRO A 28 -13.09 -0.85 11.57
C PRO A 28 -11.80 -0.59 12.35
N THR A 29 -11.93 -0.28 13.64
CA THR A 29 -10.77 0.00 14.52
C THR A 29 -10.67 -0.98 15.70
N ASP A 30 -11.54 -1.96 15.75
CA ASP A 30 -11.67 -2.94 16.83
C ASP A 30 -11.09 -4.31 16.49
N ARG A 31 -10.57 -4.48 15.28
CA ARG A 31 -9.97 -5.71 14.79
C ARG A 31 -8.91 -5.44 13.73
N MET A 32 -8.18 -6.48 13.36
CA MET A 32 -7.28 -6.46 12.21
C MET A 32 -8.09 -6.28 10.91
N LEU A 33 -7.62 -5.42 10.03
CA LEU A 33 -8.21 -5.22 8.72
C LEU A 33 -7.68 -6.26 7.73
N VAL A 34 -8.54 -6.65 6.79
CA VAL A 34 -8.19 -7.53 5.68
C VAL A 34 -8.21 -6.71 4.39
N MET A 35 -7.06 -6.63 3.72
CA MET A 35 -6.91 -5.97 2.43
C MET A 35 -6.88 -7.01 1.32
N GLY A 36 -7.88 -7.00 0.43
CA GLY A 36 -7.89 -7.81 -0.78
C GLY A 36 -6.92 -7.25 -1.82
N ILE A 37 -6.10 -8.09 -2.45
CA ILE A 37 -5.14 -7.66 -3.48
C ILE A 37 -5.69 -7.97 -4.87
N LEU A 38 -5.92 -6.93 -5.67
CA LEU A 38 -6.46 -7.02 -7.02
C LEU A 38 -5.46 -6.47 -8.04
N ASN A 39 -4.75 -7.37 -8.73
CA ASN A 39 -3.83 -6.98 -9.79
C ASN A 39 -4.54 -6.99 -11.15
N VAL A 40 -4.58 -5.84 -11.82
CA VAL A 40 -5.13 -5.67 -13.18
C VAL A 40 -3.95 -5.66 -14.17
N THR A 41 -3.30 -6.82 -14.30
CA THR A 41 -2.19 -7.01 -15.25
C THR A 41 -2.60 -7.98 -16.36
N PRO A 42 -1.96 -7.94 -17.55
CA PRO A 42 -2.29 -8.84 -18.67
C PRO A 42 -2.30 -10.33 -18.29
N ASP A 43 -1.47 -10.73 -17.33
CA ASP A 43 -1.34 -12.11 -16.89
C ASP A 43 -2.39 -12.52 -15.84
N SER A 44 -3.05 -11.57 -15.20
CA SER A 44 -3.96 -11.83 -14.08
C SER A 44 -5.35 -12.31 -14.52
N PHE A 45 -5.73 -12.09 -15.78
CA PHE A 45 -7.01 -12.47 -16.37
C PHE A 45 -6.83 -13.29 -17.65
N SER A 46 -5.84 -14.17 -17.69
CA SER A 46 -5.39 -14.92 -18.87
C SER A 46 -6.26 -16.14 -19.20
N ASP A 47 -7.58 -15.95 -19.38
CA ASP A 47 -8.39 -16.86 -20.15
C ASP A 47 -8.73 -16.25 -21.53
N GLY A 48 -7.70 -16.17 -22.40
CA GLY A 48 -7.91 -15.91 -23.82
C GLY A 48 -7.81 -14.47 -24.32
N GLY A 49 -6.86 -13.66 -23.81
CA GLY A 49 -6.37 -12.49 -24.59
C GLY A 49 -7.36 -11.37 -24.84
N ARG A 50 -8.32 -11.14 -23.98
CA ARG A 50 -9.20 -9.97 -24.03
C ARG A 50 -8.81 -8.97 -22.96
N PHE A 51 -8.35 -7.85 -23.44
CA PHE A 51 -8.03 -6.60 -22.74
C PHE A 51 -8.88 -6.38 -21.49
N PHE A 52 -8.19 -5.96 -20.40
CA PHE A 52 -8.72 -5.41 -19.15
C PHE A 52 -10.23 -5.15 -19.19
N ASP A 53 -11.05 -6.11 -18.76
CA ASP A 53 -12.47 -5.85 -18.55
C ASP A 53 -12.63 -5.18 -17.15
N PRO A 54 -12.88 -3.86 -17.10
CA PRO A 54 -13.15 -3.17 -15.83
C PRO A 54 -14.34 -3.79 -15.09
N GLY A 55 -15.21 -4.52 -15.81
CA GLY A 55 -16.32 -5.27 -15.24
C GLY A 55 -15.83 -6.45 -14.42
N ALA A 56 -14.96 -7.28 -14.98
CA ALA A 56 -14.42 -8.45 -14.28
C ALA A 56 -13.58 -8.08 -13.06
N ALA A 57 -12.77 -7.01 -13.16
CA ALA A 57 -12.01 -6.48 -12.03
C ALA A 57 -12.92 -5.97 -10.91
N PHE A 58 -13.98 -5.24 -11.26
CA PHE A 58 -14.98 -4.77 -10.31
C PHE A 58 -15.70 -5.94 -9.61
N GLU A 59 -16.19 -6.92 -10.38
CA GLU A 59 -16.87 -8.08 -9.81
C GLU A 59 -15.98 -8.88 -8.86
N HIS A 60 -14.70 -9.04 -9.21
CA HIS A 60 -13.75 -9.73 -8.34
C HIS A 60 -13.49 -8.96 -7.03
N ALA A 61 -13.38 -7.64 -7.10
CA ALA A 61 -13.27 -6.80 -5.89
C ALA A 61 -14.52 -6.92 -5.00
N VAL A 62 -15.73 -6.93 -5.59
CA VAL A 62 -16.97 -7.14 -4.83
C VAL A 62 -16.96 -8.49 -4.13
N GLN A 63 -16.53 -9.56 -4.82
CA GLN A 63 -16.41 -10.90 -4.21
C GLN A 63 -15.41 -10.91 -3.03
N MET A 64 -14.28 -10.18 -3.13
CA MET A 64 -13.35 -10.03 -2.00
C MET A 64 -14.00 -9.37 -0.80
N VAL A 65 -14.77 -8.31 -1.02
CA VAL A 65 -15.50 -7.61 0.06
C VAL A 65 -16.58 -8.49 0.66
N GLU A 66 -17.36 -9.20 -0.14
CA GLU A 66 -18.36 -10.19 0.32
C GLU A 66 -17.70 -11.34 1.11
N ALA A 67 -16.46 -11.72 0.77
CA ALA A 67 -15.67 -12.70 1.49
C ALA A 67 -15.04 -12.15 2.78
N GLY A 68 -15.16 -10.84 3.06
CA GLY A 68 -14.72 -10.23 4.31
C GLY A 68 -13.54 -9.28 4.20
N ALA A 69 -13.11 -8.88 3.00
CA ALA A 69 -12.14 -7.81 2.87
C ALA A 69 -12.74 -6.46 3.29
N ASP A 70 -11.97 -5.66 4.01
CA ASP A 70 -12.36 -4.33 4.47
C ASP A 70 -12.06 -3.24 3.43
N LEU A 71 -11.05 -3.50 2.61
CA LEU A 71 -10.60 -2.62 1.53
C LEU A 71 -9.96 -3.48 0.43
N VAL A 72 -9.80 -2.88 -0.73
CA VAL A 72 -9.16 -3.53 -1.90
C VAL A 72 -7.96 -2.70 -2.34
N ASP A 73 -6.81 -3.35 -2.48
CA ASP A 73 -5.59 -2.78 -3.03
C ASP A 73 -5.49 -3.09 -4.51
N LEU A 74 -5.56 -2.08 -5.34
CA LEU A 74 -5.64 -2.17 -6.79
C LEU A 74 -4.33 -1.75 -7.43
N GLY A 75 -3.68 -2.67 -8.16
CA GLY A 75 -2.46 -2.42 -8.90
C GLY A 75 -2.59 -2.66 -10.40
N GLY A 76 -2.10 -1.73 -11.22
CA GLY A 76 -2.08 -1.82 -12.70
C GLY A 76 -0.74 -2.29 -13.26
N GLU A 77 0.29 -2.26 -12.44
CA GLU A 77 1.64 -2.65 -12.79
C GLU A 77 2.17 -3.71 -11.83
N SER A 78 2.93 -4.67 -12.37
CA SER A 78 3.56 -5.68 -11.52
C SER A 78 4.79 -5.13 -10.83
N THR A 79 4.83 -5.22 -9.51
CA THR A 79 6.00 -4.85 -8.69
C THR A 79 7.00 -6.00 -8.51
N ARG A 80 6.76 -7.16 -9.17
CA ARG A 80 7.68 -8.32 -9.09
C ARG A 80 9.03 -8.00 -9.71
N PRO A 81 10.12 -8.59 -9.20
CA PRO A 81 11.42 -8.51 -9.84
C PRO A 81 11.34 -8.93 -11.32
N ASN A 82 12.04 -8.20 -12.19
CA ASN A 82 12.07 -8.42 -13.64
C ASN A 82 10.72 -8.23 -14.38
N SER A 83 9.70 -7.64 -13.75
CA SER A 83 8.50 -7.23 -14.47
C SER A 83 8.81 -6.09 -15.45
N GLN A 84 8.04 -6.06 -16.55
CA GLN A 84 8.16 -4.96 -17.52
C GLN A 84 7.48 -3.72 -16.96
N ARG A 85 8.18 -2.58 -17.02
CA ARG A 85 7.63 -1.28 -16.65
C ARG A 85 6.64 -0.79 -17.70
N ILE A 86 5.62 -0.12 -17.25
CA ILE A 86 4.64 0.56 -18.10
C ILE A 86 4.65 2.06 -17.82
N SER A 87 4.07 2.86 -18.70
CA SER A 87 3.90 4.29 -18.46
C SER A 87 2.76 4.53 -17.45
N GLU A 88 2.80 5.71 -16.81
CA GLU A 88 1.71 6.16 -15.95
C GLU A 88 0.36 6.29 -16.65
N ASP A 89 0.37 6.56 -17.95
CA ASP A 89 -0.86 6.63 -18.74
C ASP A 89 -1.41 5.22 -19.00
N GLU A 90 -0.57 4.26 -19.33
CA GLU A 90 -0.97 2.86 -19.49
C GLU A 90 -1.46 2.28 -18.14
N GLU A 91 -0.76 2.57 -17.04
CA GLU A 91 -1.23 2.16 -15.71
C GLU A 91 -2.62 2.72 -15.41
N TRP A 92 -2.82 4.03 -15.68
CA TRP A 92 -4.11 4.67 -15.46
C TRP A 92 -5.22 4.10 -16.33
N GLU A 93 -4.94 3.81 -17.60
CA GLU A 93 -5.90 3.16 -18.50
C GLU A 93 -6.37 1.81 -17.96
N ARG A 94 -5.48 1.07 -17.28
CA ARG A 94 -5.81 -0.23 -16.68
C ARG A 94 -6.70 -0.12 -15.45
N ILE A 95 -6.45 0.85 -14.56
CA ILE A 95 -7.06 0.86 -13.23
C ILE A 95 -8.08 1.97 -13.01
N GLY A 96 -8.00 3.08 -13.74
CA GLY A 96 -8.78 4.28 -13.45
C GLY A 96 -10.29 4.03 -13.46
N GLY A 97 -10.80 3.30 -14.47
CA GLY A 97 -12.23 2.96 -14.55
C GLY A 97 -12.69 2.03 -13.41
N THR A 98 -11.82 1.13 -12.99
CA THR A 98 -12.12 0.23 -11.85
C THR A 98 -12.13 1.00 -10.54
N ILE A 99 -11.19 1.92 -10.31
CA ILE A 99 -11.16 2.78 -9.12
C ILE A 99 -12.48 3.54 -8.99
N GLN A 100 -12.91 4.22 -10.05
CA GLN A 100 -14.15 5.01 -10.04
C GLN A 100 -15.36 4.15 -9.66
N ARG A 101 -15.53 2.99 -10.29
CA ARG A 101 -16.65 2.09 -10.00
C ARG A 101 -16.65 1.57 -8.56
N LEU A 102 -15.46 1.22 -8.02
CA LEU A 102 -15.32 0.74 -6.66
C LEU A 102 -15.67 1.84 -5.64
N THR A 103 -15.15 3.05 -5.84
CA THR A 103 -15.42 4.18 -4.96
C THR A 103 -16.89 4.63 -5.01
N GLU A 104 -17.53 4.61 -6.19
CA GLU A 104 -18.98 4.85 -6.35
C GLU A 104 -19.83 3.78 -5.64
N ALA A 105 -19.35 2.53 -5.59
CA ALA A 105 -19.98 1.45 -4.84
C ALA A 105 -19.73 1.51 -3.31
N GLY A 106 -18.95 2.50 -2.84
CA GLY A 106 -18.61 2.67 -1.42
C GLY A 106 -17.54 1.72 -0.92
N ILE A 107 -16.80 1.04 -1.81
CA ILE A 107 -15.69 0.18 -1.45
C ILE A 107 -14.45 1.06 -1.20
N VAL A 108 -13.76 0.83 -0.09
CA VAL A 108 -12.53 1.54 0.24
C VAL A 108 -11.40 1.03 -0.63
N VAL A 109 -10.80 1.92 -1.42
CA VAL A 109 -9.76 1.58 -2.39
C VAL A 109 -8.40 2.08 -1.91
N SER A 110 -7.43 1.19 -1.87
CA SER A 110 -6.00 1.44 -1.87
C SER A 110 -5.47 1.28 -3.31
N VAL A 111 -4.51 2.07 -3.72
CA VAL A 111 -3.92 1.99 -5.06
C VAL A 111 -2.43 1.75 -4.95
N ASP A 112 -1.99 0.54 -5.40
CA ASP A 112 -0.58 0.17 -5.51
C ASP A 112 0.01 0.81 -6.78
N THR A 113 0.87 1.79 -6.59
CA THR A 113 1.52 2.49 -7.69
C THR A 113 2.87 3.08 -7.29
N LEU A 114 3.81 3.07 -8.24
CA LEU A 114 5.10 3.74 -8.14
C LEU A 114 5.11 5.13 -8.80
N HIS A 115 4.01 5.53 -9.45
CA HIS A 115 3.92 6.74 -10.25
C HIS A 115 3.14 7.85 -9.52
N ALA A 116 3.79 8.99 -9.30
CA ALA A 116 3.18 10.15 -8.65
C ALA A 116 1.94 10.69 -9.39
N ILE A 117 1.93 10.58 -10.71
CA ILE A 117 0.79 11.01 -11.53
C ILE A 117 -0.41 10.09 -11.31
N THR A 118 -0.19 8.76 -11.31
CA THR A 118 -1.24 7.78 -11.01
C THR A 118 -1.78 7.97 -9.59
N ALA A 119 -0.91 8.20 -8.61
CA ALA A 119 -1.32 8.47 -7.23
C ALA A 119 -2.26 9.68 -7.12
N ARG A 120 -1.97 10.78 -7.84
CA ARG A 120 -2.86 11.96 -7.88
C ARG A 120 -4.20 11.65 -8.56
N ARG A 121 -4.16 11.00 -9.73
CA ARG A 121 -5.38 10.62 -10.46
C ARG A 121 -6.25 9.69 -9.62
N ALA A 122 -5.64 8.74 -8.88
CA ALA A 122 -6.34 7.84 -7.98
C ALA A 122 -7.03 8.58 -6.83
N ALA A 123 -6.34 9.54 -6.22
CA ALA A 123 -6.91 10.39 -5.18
C ALA A 123 -8.11 11.22 -5.70
N ASP A 124 -7.98 11.79 -6.89
CA ASP A 124 -9.06 12.54 -7.55
C ASP A 124 -10.26 11.64 -7.89
N ALA A 125 -10.02 10.36 -8.17
CA ALA A 125 -11.06 9.33 -8.40
C ALA A 125 -11.65 8.74 -7.11
N GLY A 126 -11.21 9.20 -5.93
CA GLY A 126 -11.79 8.81 -4.64
C GLY A 126 -11.06 7.69 -3.91
N ALA A 127 -9.86 7.30 -4.33
CA ALA A 127 -9.03 6.39 -3.56
C ALA A 127 -8.77 6.92 -2.15
N ALA A 128 -8.77 6.02 -1.16
CA ALA A 128 -8.55 6.36 0.24
C ALA A 128 -7.08 6.27 0.65
N ILE A 129 -6.33 5.40 -0.01
CA ILE A 129 -4.96 5.05 0.34
C ILE A 129 -4.12 5.02 -0.93
N ILE A 130 -2.92 5.55 -0.88
CA ILE A 130 -1.87 5.33 -1.87
C ILE A 130 -0.86 4.36 -1.25
N ASN A 131 -0.64 3.24 -1.92
CA ASN A 131 0.28 2.20 -1.50
C ASN A 131 1.50 2.24 -2.42
N ASP A 132 2.65 2.69 -1.89
CA ASP A 132 3.89 2.77 -2.64
C ASP A 132 4.93 1.83 -2.04
N VAL A 133 5.13 0.69 -2.69
CA VAL A 133 6.10 -0.32 -2.25
C VAL A 133 7.55 0.20 -2.23
N SER A 134 7.83 1.30 -2.93
CA SER A 134 9.13 1.95 -2.90
C SER A 134 9.30 2.93 -1.74
N GLY A 135 8.19 3.34 -1.10
CA GLY A 135 8.18 4.35 -0.05
C GLY A 135 8.76 5.69 -0.52
N GLY A 136 8.39 6.15 -1.71
CA GLY A 136 8.85 7.40 -2.32
C GLY A 136 10.25 7.35 -2.94
N ARG A 137 10.82 6.16 -3.10
CA ARG A 137 12.20 6.01 -3.64
C ARG A 137 12.26 5.83 -5.15
N TRP A 138 11.14 5.44 -5.78
CA TRP A 138 11.08 5.25 -7.22
C TRP A 138 10.83 6.57 -7.97
N ASP A 139 9.70 7.20 -7.70
CA ASP A 139 9.35 8.50 -8.30
C ASP A 139 9.69 9.64 -7.33
N PRO A 140 10.65 10.51 -7.65
CA PRO A 140 11.03 11.61 -6.76
C PRO A 140 9.91 12.62 -6.49
N GLN A 141 8.81 12.58 -7.27
CA GLN A 141 7.64 13.44 -7.07
C GLN A 141 6.57 12.79 -6.19
N MET A 142 6.68 11.49 -5.83
CA MET A 142 5.64 10.76 -5.12
C MET A 142 5.25 11.42 -3.79
N ASN A 143 6.22 11.68 -2.93
CA ASN A 143 5.94 12.30 -1.61
C ASN A 143 5.25 13.66 -1.76
N ALA A 144 5.71 14.50 -2.70
CA ALA A 144 5.09 15.81 -2.95
C ALA A 144 3.70 15.70 -3.60
N ALA A 145 3.44 14.65 -4.37
CA ALA A 145 2.14 14.36 -4.94
C ALA A 145 1.14 13.95 -3.86
N VAL A 146 1.52 12.97 -3.01
CA VAL A 146 0.67 12.48 -1.92
C VAL A 146 0.41 13.55 -0.87
N ALA A 147 1.39 14.41 -0.57
CA ALA A 147 1.21 15.53 0.35
C ALA A 147 0.05 16.48 -0.04
N LYS A 148 -0.25 16.58 -1.33
CA LYS A 148 -1.34 17.43 -1.88
C LYS A 148 -2.70 16.73 -1.91
N THR A 149 -2.77 15.47 -1.56
CA THR A 149 -4.02 14.68 -1.48
C THR A 149 -4.51 14.59 -0.04
N SER A 150 -5.67 13.99 0.17
CA SER A 150 -6.17 13.61 1.50
C SER A 150 -5.98 12.12 1.82
N CYS A 151 -5.39 11.33 0.90
CA CYS A 151 -5.20 9.90 1.05
C CYS A 151 -4.25 9.57 2.19
N ALA A 152 -4.47 8.45 2.86
CA ALA A 152 -3.41 7.82 3.65
C ALA A 152 -2.30 7.32 2.72
N TYR A 153 -1.10 7.18 3.25
CA TYR A 153 0.09 6.81 2.48
C TYR A 153 0.80 5.62 3.11
N VAL A 154 0.80 4.49 2.42
CA VAL A 154 1.60 3.34 2.81
C VAL A 154 3.02 3.52 2.31
N ILE A 155 3.96 3.53 3.23
CA ILE A 155 5.39 3.60 2.99
C ILE A 155 5.97 2.23 3.29
N GLN A 156 6.35 1.52 2.23
CA GLN A 156 6.89 0.17 2.32
C GLN A 156 8.39 0.14 2.06
N HIS A 157 9.07 -0.83 2.69
CA HIS A 157 10.45 -1.15 2.36
C HIS A 157 10.50 -2.20 1.24
N TYR A 158 11.13 -1.84 0.10
CA TYR A 158 11.48 -2.75 -0.97
C TYR A 158 12.81 -2.35 -1.62
N ARG A 159 13.63 -3.34 -2.02
CA ARG A 159 14.97 -3.11 -2.59
C ARG A 159 15.11 -3.53 -4.04
N ALA A 160 14.32 -4.50 -4.48
CA ALA A 160 14.44 -5.10 -5.80
C ALA A 160 13.45 -4.52 -6.81
N LEU A 161 13.27 -3.20 -6.78
CA LEU A 161 12.46 -2.51 -7.78
C LEU A 161 13.04 -2.73 -9.18
N PRO A 162 12.22 -2.82 -10.23
CA PRO A 162 12.68 -2.98 -11.59
C PRO A 162 13.74 -1.94 -11.97
N GLY A 163 14.88 -2.41 -12.56
CA GLY A 163 16.01 -1.54 -12.88
C GLY A 163 16.96 -1.22 -11.71
N MET A 164 16.63 -1.67 -10.50
CA MET A 164 17.52 -1.64 -9.35
C MET A 164 18.50 -2.84 -9.38
N PRO A 165 19.59 -2.81 -8.57
CA PRO A 165 20.47 -3.96 -8.41
C PRO A 165 19.70 -5.24 -8.06
N GLU A 166 20.33 -6.40 -8.33
CA GLU A 166 19.77 -7.70 -7.97
C GLU A 166 19.26 -7.74 -6.53
N GLU A 167 18.21 -8.51 -6.30
CA GLU A 167 17.63 -8.71 -4.98
C GLU A 167 18.69 -9.21 -4.00
N SER A 168 18.83 -8.54 -2.88
CA SER A 168 19.78 -8.89 -1.83
C SER A 168 19.09 -9.03 -0.49
N PHE A 169 19.34 -10.14 0.18
CA PHE A 169 18.88 -10.43 1.54
C PHE A 169 19.90 -10.04 2.61
N ASP A 170 21.00 -9.39 2.21
CA ASP A 170 22.03 -8.92 3.13
C ASP A 170 21.68 -7.54 3.68
N TYR A 171 21.48 -7.48 4.97
CA TYR A 171 21.21 -6.28 5.76
C TYR A 171 22.32 -5.96 6.76
N GLY A 172 23.48 -6.59 6.60
CA GLY A 172 24.63 -6.45 7.51
C GLY A 172 24.47 -7.24 8.80
N ASN A 173 25.18 -6.82 9.85
CA ASN A 173 25.29 -7.57 11.10
C ASN A 173 24.27 -7.20 12.18
N GLN A 174 23.35 -6.27 11.89
CA GLN A 174 22.33 -5.87 12.87
C GLN A 174 21.05 -6.71 12.72
N PRO A 175 20.22 -6.81 13.77
CA PRO A 175 18.92 -7.48 13.68
C PRO A 175 18.10 -6.90 12.55
N ILE A 176 17.45 -7.76 11.75
CA ILE A 176 16.68 -7.35 10.56
C ILE A 176 15.65 -6.26 10.87
N ALA A 177 14.93 -6.38 11.98
CA ALA A 177 13.93 -5.41 12.38
C ALA A 177 14.53 -4.02 12.62
N VAL A 178 15.74 -3.93 13.17
CA VAL A 178 16.46 -2.67 13.38
C VAL A 178 16.88 -2.06 12.04
N ALA A 179 17.47 -2.89 11.16
CA ALA A 179 17.89 -2.44 9.83
C ALA A 179 16.72 -1.90 9.01
N LEU A 180 15.57 -2.57 9.04
CA LEU A 180 14.39 -2.13 8.31
C LEU A 180 13.75 -0.89 8.95
N ARG A 181 13.69 -0.84 10.29
CA ARG A 181 13.17 0.35 10.98
C ARG A 181 13.96 1.62 10.60
N GLU A 182 15.28 1.54 10.53
CA GLU A 182 16.12 2.68 10.13
C GLU A 182 15.83 3.14 8.70
N ARG A 183 15.62 2.18 7.77
CA ARG A 183 15.30 2.48 6.38
C ARG A 183 13.93 3.10 6.23
N VAL A 184 12.91 2.50 6.82
CA VAL A 184 11.54 3.02 6.80
C VAL A 184 11.46 4.37 7.51
N ALA A 185 12.16 4.56 8.63
CA ALA A 185 12.27 5.85 9.30
C ALA A 185 12.86 6.95 8.40
N SER A 186 13.80 6.60 7.52
CA SER A 186 14.30 7.55 6.52
C SER A 186 13.23 7.92 5.48
N GLN A 187 12.47 6.92 4.98
CA GLN A 187 11.39 7.16 4.02
C GLN A 187 10.25 8.00 4.63
N VAL A 188 9.90 7.71 5.89
CA VAL A 188 8.91 8.49 6.65
C VAL A 188 9.38 9.95 6.81
N ARG A 189 10.64 10.19 7.17
CA ARG A 189 11.18 11.56 7.25
C ARG A 189 11.06 12.31 5.92
N ASP A 190 11.43 11.67 4.81
CA ASP A 190 11.34 12.29 3.49
C ASP A 190 9.88 12.63 3.12
N ALA A 191 8.92 11.77 3.49
CA ALA A 191 7.50 12.05 3.29
C ALA A 191 7.00 13.22 4.15
N LEU A 192 7.42 13.28 5.43
CA LEU A 192 7.09 14.39 6.34
C LEU A 192 7.69 15.71 5.86
N GLU A 193 8.94 15.71 5.39
CA GLU A 193 9.60 16.88 4.82
C GLU A 193 8.90 17.37 3.54
N ALA A 194 8.31 16.47 2.76
CA ALA A 194 7.49 16.82 1.60
C ALA A 194 6.09 17.34 1.97
N GLY A 195 5.70 17.29 3.25
CA GLY A 195 4.44 17.81 3.77
C GLY A 195 3.33 16.78 3.93
N VAL A 196 3.62 15.48 3.88
CA VAL A 196 2.65 14.44 4.26
C VAL A 196 2.42 14.54 5.77
N GLU A 197 1.16 14.60 6.18
CA GLU A 197 0.81 14.71 7.61
C GLU A 197 1.04 13.36 8.32
N PRO A 198 1.64 13.36 9.53
CA PRO A 198 2.00 12.12 10.24
C PRO A 198 0.82 11.14 10.40
N GLU A 199 -0.37 11.67 10.66
CA GLU A 199 -1.58 10.87 10.89
C GLU A 199 -2.06 10.13 9.65
N ARG A 200 -1.54 10.44 8.47
CA ARG A 200 -1.86 9.77 7.21
C ARG A 200 -0.87 8.67 6.83
N ILE A 201 0.25 8.57 7.54
CA ILE A 201 1.31 7.60 7.22
C ILE A 201 0.96 6.23 7.80
N ILE A 202 1.08 5.21 6.96
CA ILE A 202 1.01 3.79 7.31
C ILE A 202 2.38 3.19 6.99
N VAL A 203 2.97 2.50 7.94
CA VAL A 203 4.27 1.86 7.77
C VAL A 203 4.10 0.39 7.45
N ASP A 204 4.68 -0.07 6.34
CA ASP A 204 4.81 -1.47 5.99
C ASP A 204 6.29 -1.88 5.99
N PRO A 205 6.72 -2.79 6.86
CA PRO A 205 8.09 -3.28 6.87
C PRO A 205 8.48 -4.15 5.67
N GLY A 206 7.54 -4.47 4.77
CA GLY A 206 7.81 -5.18 3.52
C GLY A 206 8.02 -6.68 3.69
N LEU A 207 7.13 -7.36 4.43
CA LEU A 207 7.16 -8.82 4.56
C LEU A 207 7.09 -9.51 3.20
N GLY A 208 8.08 -10.37 2.90
CA GLY A 208 8.19 -11.06 1.61
C GLY A 208 8.86 -10.24 0.51
N PHE A 209 9.23 -8.99 0.77
CA PHE A 209 9.95 -8.14 -0.18
C PHE A 209 11.42 -8.02 0.23
N SER A 210 12.31 -8.58 -0.60
CA SER A 210 13.77 -8.63 -0.33
C SER A 210 14.13 -9.23 1.05
N LEU A 211 13.33 -10.15 1.55
CA LEU A 211 13.51 -10.85 2.82
C LEU A 211 13.41 -12.35 2.62
N ASN A 212 14.32 -13.11 3.23
CA ASN A 212 14.19 -14.56 3.32
C ASN A 212 13.20 -14.96 4.44
N ASN A 213 12.84 -16.25 4.49
CA ASN A 213 11.86 -16.75 5.46
C ASN A 213 12.25 -16.50 6.92
N GLU A 214 13.52 -16.67 7.28
CA GLU A 214 14.01 -16.44 8.64
C GLU A 214 13.89 -14.97 9.03
N GLN A 215 14.25 -14.07 8.12
CA GLN A 215 14.12 -12.64 8.29
C GLN A 215 12.64 -12.22 8.44
N CYS A 216 11.74 -12.79 7.65
CA CYS A 216 10.31 -12.55 7.78
C CYS A 216 9.78 -12.94 9.16
N TRP A 217 10.12 -14.12 9.67
CA TRP A 217 9.68 -14.55 11.00
C TRP A 217 10.27 -13.69 12.12
N SER A 218 11.55 -13.33 12.02
CA SER A 218 12.19 -12.42 12.97
C SER A 218 11.53 -11.04 12.97
N LEU A 219 11.15 -10.55 11.79
CA LEU A 219 10.46 -9.28 11.64
C LEU A 219 9.07 -9.29 12.25
N VAL A 220 8.27 -10.35 12.00
CA VAL A 220 6.94 -10.52 12.60
C VAL A 220 7.01 -10.51 14.12
N ALA A 221 8.02 -11.20 14.71
CA ALA A 221 8.23 -11.20 16.15
C ALA A 221 8.61 -9.82 16.74
N SER A 222 9.02 -8.89 15.91
CA SER A 222 9.56 -7.58 16.31
C SER A 222 8.75 -6.38 15.77
N LEU A 223 7.54 -6.58 15.24
CA LEU A 223 6.74 -5.52 14.59
C LEU A 223 6.51 -4.29 15.46
N ARG A 224 6.50 -4.44 16.78
CA ARG A 224 6.29 -3.31 17.71
C ARG A 224 7.24 -2.15 17.52
N ILE A 225 8.48 -2.39 17.04
CA ILE A 225 9.46 -1.31 16.87
C ILE A 225 9.09 -0.32 15.75
N PHE A 226 8.16 -0.69 14.87
CA PHE A 226 7.65 0.20 13.82
C PHE A 226 6.49 1.08 14.30
N ALA A 227 5.83 0.74 15.40
CA ALA A 227 4.73 1.53 15.96
C ALA A 227 5.18 2.89 16.53
N GLU A 228 6.49 3.12 16.63
CA GLU A 228 7.09 4.37 17.13
C GLU A 228 7.53 5.30 15.97
N LEU A 229 7.30 4.91 14.72
CA LEU A 229 7.56 5.70 13.53
C LEU A 229 6.32 6.51 13.15
#